data_76cbd0fd5bf0c7aab00e225e9843ead0
#
_entry.id   76cbd0fd5bf0c7aab00e225e9843ead0
#
_cell.length_a   1.000
_cell.length_b   1.000
_cell.length_c   1.000
_cell.angle_alpha   90.00
_cell.angle_beta   90.00
_cell.angle_gamma   90.00
#
_symmetry.space_group_name_H-M   'P 1'
#
loop_
_entity.id
_entity.type
_entity.pdbx_description
1 polymer ?
#
loop_
_entity_poly.entity_id
_entity_poly.type
_entity_poly.pdbx_seq_one_letter_code
_entity_poly.pdbx_strand_id
1 'polypeptide(L)'
;GEYYKDDNFVGFNFRLTEAQAAFGLVQLKKLPNILKTFQNNVNHIIKNLPDVILPPSIPKNIKHSFLILSCEYNKKETGVSREKFLEKLTKNRKKFLVNEEISDIKGLNFKPGKIISSGYKTTQYNIPLYKKYRPKNKAVNAEDFIKNSFFLDIHRWRSRAEIDEELNILKKTSEQFK
;
A
#
# COMPACT_ATOMS: atom_id res chain seq x y z
N GLY A 1 -15.48 -14.11 36.09
CA GLY A 1 -14.32 -13.75 35.25
C GLY A 1 -13.15 -13.45 36.17
N GLU A 2 -12.06 -14.20 36.06
CA GLU A 2 -10.83 -13.87 36.72
C GLU A 2 -10.29 -12.55 36.10
N TYR A 3 -10.26 -11.52 36.91
CA TYR A 3 -9.56 -10.29 36.53
C TYR A 3 -8.07 -10.60 36.59
N TYR A 4 -7.39 -10.45 35.46
CA TYR A 4 -5.93 -10.47 35.40
C TYR A 4 -5.40 -9.35 36.30
N LYS A 5 -4.85 -9.74 37.45
CA LYS A 5 -4.07 -8.86 38.30
C LYS A 5 -2.65 -8.77 37.75
N ASP A 6 -2.49 -8.04 36.66
CA ASP A 6 -1.16 -7.61 36.24
C ASP A 6 -0.96 -6.18 36.75
N ASP A 7 -0.41 -6.06 37.94
CA ASP A 7 -0.19 -4.80 38.64
C ASP A 7 0.82 -3.87 37.91
N ASN A 8 1.41 -4.33 36.81
CA ASN A 8 2.37 -3.60 35.99
C ASN A 8 1.76 -2.93 34.76
N PHE A 9 0.47 -3.07 34.54
CA PHE A 9 -0.20 -2.50 33.36
C PHE A 9 -1.31 -1.52 33.75
N VAL A 10 -1.17 -0.27 33.33
CA VAL A 10 -2.23 0.73 33.46
C VAL A 10 -3.17 0.60 32.27
N GLY A 11 -4.30 0.00 32.49
CA GLY A 11 -5.35 -0.14 31.49
C GLY A 11 -6.33 1.03 31.53
N PHE A 12 -6.81 1.47 30.35
CA PHE A 12 -7.89 2.43 30.23
C PHE A 12 -9.20 1.73 29.93
N ASN A 13 -10.32 2.27 30.43
CA ASN A 13 -11.64 1.74 30.17
C ASN A 13 -12.17 2.22 28.80
N PHE A 14 -11.62 1.68 27.71
CA PHE A 14 -12.04 1.99 26.35
C PHE A 14 -13.37 1.30 25.98
N ARG A 15 -14.47 1.90 26.35
CA ARG A 15 -15.82 1.41 25.98
C ARG A 15 -16.29 2.06 24.71
N LEU A 16 -16.91 1.26 23.82
CA LEU A 16 -17.59 1.74 22.64
C LEU A 16 -18.86 2.51 23.06
N THR A 17 -19.02 3.75 22.61
CA THR A 17 -20.25 4.52 22.84
C THR A 17 -21.34 4.10 21.85
N GLU A 18 -22.61 4.38 22.20
CA GLU A 18 -23.76 4.08 21.31
C GLU A 18 -23.63 4.80 19.96
N ALA A 19 -23.18 6.05 19.97
CA ALA A 19 -22.94 6.81 18.73
C ALA A 19 -21.88 6.16 17.84
N GLN A 20 -20.78 5.68 18.42
CA GLN A 20 -19.75 4.94 17.68
C GLN A 20 -20.29 3.60 17.16
N ALA A 21 -21.09 2.89 17.95
CA ALA A 21 -21.69 1.63 17.54
C ALA A 21 -22.69 1.83 16.39
N ALA A 22 -23.54 2.86 16.46
CA ALA A 22 -24.48 3.20 15.40
C ALA A 22 -23.74 3.54 14.09
N PHE A 23 -22.68 4.36 14.15
CA PHE A 23 -21.84 4.65 13.00
C PHE A 23 -21.17 3.39 12.44
N GLY A 24 -20.65 2.54 13.32
CA GLY A 24 -20.02 1.26 12.94
C GLY A 24 -20.98 0.33 12.20
N LEU A 25 -22.22 0.21 12.66
CA LEU A 25 -23.25 -0.60 12.01
C LEU A 25 -23.55 -0.13 10.58
N VAL A 26 -23.60 1.20 10.36
CA VAL A 26 -23.81 1.76 9.02
C VAL A 26 -22.62 1.45 8.11
N GLN A 27 -21.39 1.56 8.61
CA GLN A 27 -20.18 1.23 7.84
C GLN A 27 -20.11 -0.27 7.54
N LEU A 28 -20.48 -1.12 8.49
CA LEU A 28 -20.50 -2.57 8.30
C LEU A 28 -21.49 -2.99 7.18
N LYS A 29 -22.66 -2.36 7.11
CA LYS A 29 -23.61 -2.57 6.00
C LYS A 29 -23.04 -2.20 4.63
N LYS A 30 -22.15 -1.19 4.56
CA LYS A 30 -21.49 -0.75 3.32
C LYS A 30 -20.28 -1.63 2.93
N LEU A 31 -19.72 -2.35 3.89
CA LEU A 31 -18.46 -3.09 3.73
C LEU A 31 -18.43 -4.05 2.53
N PRO A 32 -19.47 -4.86 2.24
CA PRO A 32 -19.47 -5.76 1.08
C PRO A 32 -19.25 -5.03 -0.25
N ASN A 33 -19.92 -3.89 -0.45
CA ASN A 33 -19.76 -3.09 -1.67
C ASN A 33 -18.40 -2.43 -1.75
N ILE A 34 -17.86 -1.95 -0.63
CA ILE A 34 -16.53 -1.39 -0.53
C ILE A 34 -15.49 -2.45 -0.94
N LEU A 35 -15.56 -3.64 -0.35
CA LEU A 35 -14.63 -4.74 -0.68
C LEU A 35 -14.73 -5.17 -2.14
N LYS A 36 -15.95 -5.25 -2.70
CA LYS A 36 -16.14 -5.57 -4.11
C LYS A 36 -15.47 -4.54 -5.03
N THR A 37 -15.61 -3.25 -4.71
CA THR A 37 -14.97 -2.18 -5.49
C THR A 37 -13.44 -2.29 -5.42
N PHE A 38 -12.86 -2.48 -4.24
CA PHE A 38 -11.43 -2.69 -4.08
C PHE A 38 -10.93 -3.89 -4.89
N GLN A 39 -11.58 -5.03 -4.75
CA GLN A 39 -11.20 -6.25 -5.45
C GLN A 39 -11.26 -6.08 -6.97
N ASN A 40 -12.30 -5.43 -7.50
CA ASN A 40 -12.41 -5.16 -8.93
C ASN A 40 -11.28 -4.26 -9.43
N ASN A 41 -10.98 -3.19 -8.70
CA ASN A 41 -9.90 -2.27 -9.07
C ASN A 41 -8.54 -2.96 -9.01
N VAL A 42 -8.25 -3.69 -7.94
CA VAL A 42 -6.96 -4.41 -7.81
C VAL A 42 -6.80 -5.51 -8.86
N ASN A 43 -7.84 -6.28 -9.12
CA ASN A 43 -7.79 -7.30 -10.17
C ASN A 43 -7.52 -6.69 -11.55
N HIS A 44 -8.07 -5.51 -11.82
CA HIS A 44 -7.78 -4.79 -13.06
C HIS A 44 -6.33 -4.29 -13.10
N ILE A 45 -5.84 -3.73 -11.98
CA ILE A 45 -4.44 -3.31 -11.86
C ILE A 45 -3.51 -4.49 -12.10
N ILE A 46 -3.67 -5.58 -11.37
CA ILE A 46 -2.82 -6.77 -11.47
C ILE A 46 -2.78 -7.32 -12.91
N LYS A 47 -3.91 -7.35 -13.60
CA LYS A 47 -4.00 -7.81 -14.99
C LYS A 47 -3.22 -6.95 -15.97
N ASN A 48 -3.00 -5.69 -15.66
CA ASN A 48 -2.44 -4.69 -16.55
C ASN A 48 -1.08 -4.15 -16.09
N LEU A 49 -0.49 -4.70 -15.02
CA LEU A 49 0.86 -4.36 -14.61
C LEU A 49 1.88 -4.72 -15.71
N PRO A 50 2.92 -3.91 -15.92
CA PRO A 50 4.05 -4.32 -16.74
C PRO A 50 4.83 -5.47 -16.06
N ASP A 51 5.44 -6.36 -16.85
CA ASP A 51 6.11 -7.59 -16.40
C ASP A 51 7.20 -7.37 -15.35
N VAL A 52 7.81 -6.19 -15.36
CA VAL A 52 8.82 -5.78 -14.38
C VAL A 52 8.25 -5.50 -12.97
N ILE A 53 6.93 -5.50 -12.82
CA ILE A 53 6.24 -5.27 -11.55
C ILE A 53 5.47 -6.53 -11.18
N LEU A 54 5.91 -7.19 -10.12
CA LEU A 54 5.35 -8.45 -9.66
C LEU A 54 4.29 -8.18 -8.58
N PRO A 55 3.02 -8.53 -8.83
CA PRO A 55 1.99 -8.42 -7.80
C PRO A 55 2.17 -9.49 -6.72
N PRO A 56 1.53 -9.32 -5.54
CA PRO A 56 1.56 -10.33 -4.50
C PRO A 56 0.88 -11.63 -4.98
N SER A 57 1.46 -12.77 -4.62
CA SER A 57 0.85 -14.07 -4.85
C SER A 57 -0.30 -14.27 -3.84
N ILE A 58 -1.51 -14.48 -4.36
CA ILE A 58 -2.70 -14.68 -3.54
C ILE A 58 -3.19 -16.11 -3.73
N PRO A 59 -3.16 -16.96 -2.69
CA PRO A 59 -3.70 -18.31 -2.76
C PRO A 59 -5.19 -18.32 -3.13
N LYS A 60 -5.62 -19.30 -3.91
CA LYS A 60 -6.99 -19.39 -4.43
C LYS A 60 -8.09 -19.45 -3.37
N ASN A 61 -7.75 -19.94 -2.17
CA ASN A 61 -8.65 -20.07 -1.03
C ASN A 61 -8.69 -18.82 -0.14
N ILE A 62 -7.96 -17.73 -0.50
CA ILE A 62 -7.91 -16.50 0.25
C ILE A 62 -8.63 -15.37 -0.49
N LYS A 63 -9.56 -14.71 0.21
CA LYS A 63 -10.19 -13.49 -0.25
C LYS A 63 -9.50 -12.29 0.38
N HIS A 64 -8.61 -11.66 -0.38
CA HIS A 64 -7.83 -10.52 0.11
C HIS A 64 -8.66 -9.24 0.12
N SER A 65 -8.52 -8.41 1.18
CA SER A 65 -9.22 -7.12 1.32
C SER A 65 -8.49 -5.95 0.65
N PHE A 66 -7.19 -6.10 0.37
CA PHE A 66 -6.36 -5.10 -0.28
C PHE A 66 -6.38 -3.71 0.38
N LEU A 67 -5.96 -3.62 1.63
CA LEU A 67 -5.75 -2.30 2.25
C LEU A 67 -4.70 -1.49 1.47
N ILE A 68 -3.65 -2.15 1.04
CA ILE A 68 -2.57 -1.66 0.17
C ILE A 68 -2.23 -2.75 -0.83
N LEU A 69 -1.82 -2.38 -2.04
CA LEU A 69 -1.26 -3.31 -3.01
C LEU A 69 0.26 -3.20 -2.98
N SER A 70 0.90 -4.16 -2.29
CA SER A 70 2.35 -4.27 -2.25
C SER A 70 2.83 -5.05 -3.47
N CYS A 71 3.69 -4.44 -4.27
CA CYS A 71 4.30 -5.06 -5.44
C CYS A 71 5.80 -5.13 -5.28
N GLU A 72 6.45 -6.05 -5.97
CA GLU A 72 7.90 -6.12 -6.08
C GLU A 72 8.36 -5.65 -7.45
N TYR A 73 9.48 -4.93 -7.48
CA TYR A 73 10.15 -4.55 -8.72
C TYR A 73 11.16 -5.62 -9.12
N ASN A 74 11.01 -6.16 -10.31
CA ASN A 74 11.89 -7.20 -10.84
C ASN A 74 13.18 -6.59 -11.43
N LYS A 75 14.12 -6.31 -10.54
CA LYS A 75 15.45 -5.80 -10.91
C LYS A 75 16.21 -6.70 -11.90
N LYS A 76 15.93 -8.01 -11.90
CA LYS A 76 16.68 -8.95 -12.75
C LYS A 76 16.41 -8.73 -14.23
N GLU A 77 15.22 -8.27 -14.59
CA GLU A 77 14.85 -8.02 -15.98
C GLU A 77 15.37 -6.70 -16.53
N THR A 78 15.55 -5.69 -15.67
CA THR A 78 15.90 -4.35 -16.11
C THR A 78 17.35 -3.97 -15.82
N GLY A 79 18.03 -4.69 -14.93
CA GLY A 79 19.38 -4.32 -14.44
C GLY A 79 19.41 -3.05 -13.56
N VAL A 80 18.27 -2.41 -13.32
CA VAL A 80 18.18 -1.12 -12.59
C VAL A 80 17.60 -1.33 -11.20
N SER A 81 17.98 -0.49 -10.24
CA SER A 81 17.40 -0.58 -8.90
C SER A 81 15.98 -0.02 -8.86
N ARG A 82 15.17 -0.50 -7.89
CA ARG A 82 13.85 0.04 -7.60
C ARG A 82 13.86 1.56 -7.42
N GLU A 83 14.86 2.10 -6.75
CA GLU A 83 15.00 3.53 -6.48
C GLU A 83 15.07 4.33 -7.79
N LYS A 84 15.92 3.90 -8.72
CA LYS A 84 16.03 4.55 -10.05
C LYS A 84 14.72 4.46 -10.82
N PHE A 85 14.05 3.32 -10.76
CA PHE A 85 12.74 3.16 -11.38
C PHE A 85 11.72 4.14 -10.77
N LEU A 86 11.61 4.22 -9.44
CA LEU A 86 10.68 5.11 -8.75
C LEU A 86 10.99 6.59 -8.97
N GLU A 87 12.27 6.98 -9.06
CA GLU A 87 12.67 8.34 -9.45
C GLU A 87 12.17 8.69 -10.84
N LYS A 88 12.38 7.80 -11.80
CA LYS A 88 11.94 8.01 -13.18
C LYS A 88 10.43 8.07 -13.27
N LEU A 89 9.75 7.16 -12.60
CA LEU A 89 8.30 7.13 -12.52
C LEU A 89 7.73 8.42 -11.94
N THR A 90 8.33 8.95 -10.87
CA THR A 90 7.95 10.23 -10.27
C THR A 90 8.12 11.39 -11.25
N LYS A 91 9.20 11.40 -12.04
CA LYS A 91 9.42 12.41 -13.07
C LYS A 91 8.39 12.31 -14.21
N ASN A 92 8.09 11.09 -14.63
CA ASN A 92 7.10 10.86 -15.69
C ASN A 92 5.69 11.28 -15.21
N ARG A 93 5.30 10.93 -14.00
CA ARG A 93 4.01 11.35 -13.41
C ARG A 93 3.85 12.86 -13.38
N LYS A 94 4.84 13.61 -12.95
CA LYS A 94 4.78 15.08 -12.93
C LYS A 94 4.53 15.68 -14.31
N LYS A 95 4.99 15.05 -15.37
CA LYS A 95 4.75 15.52 -16.76
C LYS A 95 3.31 15.28 -17.23
N PHE A 96 2.65 14.24 -16.73
CA PHE A 96 1.29 13.87 -17.14
C PHE A 96 0.21 14.50 -16.25
N LEU A 97 0.50 14.78 -14.98
CA LEU A 97 -0.46 15.28 -13.98
C LEU A 97 -0.42 16.81 -13.81
N VAL A 98 0.21 17.56 -14.73
CA VAL A 98 0.33 19.03 -14.65
C VAL A 98 -1.03 19.74 -14.73
N ASN A 99 -2.09 19.07 -15.17
CA ASN A 99 -3.42 19.67 -15.37
C ASN A 99 -4.47 19.31 -14.30
N GLU A 100 -4.14 18.52 -13.29
CA GLU A 100 -5.07 18.28 -12.20
C GLU A 100 -4.79 19.22 -11.03
N GLU A 101 -5.49 20.34 -11.00
CA GLU A 101 -5.76 21.09 -9.77
C GLU A 101 -6.57 20.16 -8.84
N ILE A 102 -5.87 19.39 -8.03
CA ILE A 102 -6.51 18.62 -6.98
C ILE A 102 -6.99 19.63 -5.95
N SER A 103 -8.30 19.85 -5.92
CA SER A 103 -8.98 20.66 -4.94
C SER A 103 -8.55 20.20 -3.53
N ASP A 104 -7.75 21.05 -2.88
CA ASP A 104 -7.47 20.96 -1.46
C ASP A 104 -8.81 20.89 -0.72
N ILE A 105 -9.14 19.73 -0.18
CA ILE A 105 -10.13 19.64 0.87
C ILE A 105 -9.50 20.34 2.07
N LYS A 106 -9.79 21.63 2.21
CA LYS A 106 -9.31 22.47 3.30
C LYS A 106 -9.52 21.75 4.64
N GLY A 107 -8.44 21.40 5.32
CA GLY A 107 -8.46 20.83 6.67
C GLY A 107 -7.95 19.40 6.82
N LEU A 108 -7.76 18.67 5.75
CA LEU A 108 -7.05 17.38 5.79
C LEU A 108 -5.78 17.56 4.96
N ASN A 109 -4.62 17.47 5.61
CA ASN A 109 -3.30 17.40 4.94
C ASN A 109 -3.14 16.12 4.10
N PHE A 110 -4.17 15.76 3.36
CA PHE A 110 -4.13 14.72 2.35
C PHE A 110 -3.56 15.38 1.10
N LYS A 111 -2.28 15.17 0.85
CA LYS A 111 -1.72 15.40 -0.48
C LYS A 111 -2.16 14.23 -1.35
N PRO A 112 -3.23 14.36 -2.15
CA PRO A 112 -3.54 13.37 -3.16
C PRO A 112 -2.37 13.41 -4.15
N GLY A 113 -1.78 12.29 -4.46
CA GLY A 113 -0.73 12.28 -5.48
C GLY A 113 0.45 11.35 -5.25
N LYS A 114 0.58 10.69 -4.13
CA LYS A 114 1.51 9.57 -4.01
C LYS A 114 0.76 8.25 -4.19
N ILE A 115 0.46 7.91 -5.45
CA ILE A 115 -0.05 6.58 -5.77
C ILE A 115 1.00 5.51 -5.46
N ILE A 116 2.25 5.91 -5.32
CA ILE A 116 3.37 5.01 -5.11
C ILE A 116 4.15 5.47 -3.90
N SER A 117 4.23 4.60 -2.92
CA SER A 117 5.09 4.74 -1.76
C SER A 117 6.23 3.72 -1.85
N SER A 118 7.44 4.14 -1.50
CA SER A 118 8.60 3.23 -1.43
C SER A 118 8.46 2.13 -0.36
N GLY A 119 7.30 2.03 0.29
CA GLY A 119 7.08 1.04 1.33
C GLY A 119 7.90 1.28 2.60
N TYR A 120 8.14 0.23 3.33
CA TYR A 120 9.00 0.27 4.51
C TYR A 120 10.46 0.45 4.10
N LYS A 121 11.20 1.29 4.85
CA LYS A 121 12.62 1.57 4.57
C LYS A 121 13.54 0.52 5.18
N THR A 122 13.10 -0.18 6.22
CA THR A 122 13.90 -1.16 6.95
C THR A 122 13.00 -2.13 7.70
N THR A 123 13.55 -3.28 8.09
CA THR A 123 12.91 -4.23 9.00
C THR A 123 12.80 -3.65 10.40
N GLN A 124 11.79 -4.09 11.18
CA GLN A 124 11.55 -3.59 12.52
C GLN A 124 12.77 -3.73 13.45
N TYR A 125 13.47 -4.86 13.39
CA TYR A 125 14.66 -5.08 14.21
C TYR A 125 15.86 -4.18 13.85
N ASN A 126 15.83 -3.48 12.72
CA ASN A 126 16.81 -2.49 12.36
C ASN A 126 16.46 -1.08 12.85
N ILE A 127 15.24 -0.86 13.36
CA ILE A 127 14.86 0.39 14.01
C ILE A 127 15.61 0.50 15.34
N PRO A 128 16.22 1.66 15.66
CA PRO A 128 17.03 1.83 16.89
C PRO A 128 16.32 1.39 18.17
N LEU A 129 15.03 1.69 18.29
CA LEU A 129 14.20 1.33 19.45
C LEU A 129 14.16 -0.18 19.72
N TYR A 130 14.20 -1.00 18.65
CA TYR A 130 14.11 -2.46 18.75
C TYR A 130 15.46 -3.16 18.67
N LYS A 131 16.57 -2.42 18.71
CA LYS A 131 17.92 -2.98 18.56
C LYS A 131 18.23 -4.11 19.56
N LYS A 132 17.71 -4.02 20.80
CA LYS A 132 17.90 -5.04 21.83
C LYS A 132 17.16 -6.37 21.55
N TYR A 133 16.16 -6.34 20.65
CA TYR A 133 15.37 -7.51 20.27
C TYR A 133 15.80 -8.09 18.91
N ARG A 134 16.97 -7.72 18.41
CA ARG A 134 17.46 -8.24 17.12
C ARG A 134 17.55 -9.76 17.16
N PRO A 135 17.00 -10.47 16.16
CA PRO A 135 17.16 -11.91 16.06
C PRO A 135 18.63 -12.25 15.76
N LYS A 136 19.06 -13.43 16.23
CA LYS A 136 20.40 -13.97 15.93
C LYS A 136 20.61 -14.11 14.42
N ASN A 137 19.59 -14.55 13.69
CA ASN A 137 19.64 -14.71 12.24
C ASN A 137 18.85 -13.57 11.58
N LYS A 138 19.40 -13.02 10.49
CA LYS A 138 18.73 -12.02 9.68
C LYS A 138 17.52 -12.64 8.95
N ALA A 139 16.43 -11.89 8.84
CA ALA A 139 15.30 -12.26 8.01
C ALA A 139 15.58 -11.85 6.55
N VAL A 140 16.42 -12.62 5.86
CA VAL A 140 16.93 -12.29 4.51
C VAL A 140 15.79 -12.01 3.53
N ASN A 141 14.76 -12.85 3.52
CA ASN A 141 13.60 -12.66 2.64
C ASN A 141 12.85 -11.35 2.92
N ALA A 142 12.72 -10.96 4.20
CA ALA A 142 12.09 -9.70 4.56
C ALA A 142 12.94 -8.48 4.17
N GLU A 143 14.26 -8.58 4.30
CA GLU A 143 15.19 -7.54 3.87
C GLU A 143 15.18 -7.38 2.34
N ASP A 144 15.17 -8.47 1.60
CA ASP A 144 15.08 -8.45 0.14
C ASP A 144 13.73 -7.91 -0.34
N PHE A 145 12.64 -8.35 0.27
CA PHE A 145 11.32 -7.82 -0.04
C PHE A 145 11.27 -6.30 0.16
N ILE A 146 11.77 -5.78 1.29
CA ILE A 146 11.79 -4.34 1.58
C ILE A 146 12.63 -3.57 0.55
N LYS A 147 13.74 -4.12 0.07
CA LYS A 147 14.58 -3.49 -0.95
C LYS A 147 13.89 -3.36 -2.31
N ASN A 148 13.05 -4.33 -2.65
CA ASN A 148 12.46 -4.42 -3.98
C ASN A 148 10.97 -4.03 -4.00
N SER A 149 10.29 -4.02 -2.86
CA SER A 149 8.85 -3.72 -2.79
C SER A 149 8.55 -2.23 -2.81
N PHE A 150 7.38 -1.91 -3.31
CA PHE A 150 6.75 -0.60 -3.24
C PHE A 150 5.23 -0.77 -3.19
N PHE A 151 4.51 0.28 -2.77
CA PHE A 151 3.06 0.23 -2.62
C PHE A 151 2.39 1.03 -3.72
N LEU A 152 1.43 0.41 -4.37
CA LEU A 152 0.46 1.09 -5.22
C LEU A 152 -0.75 1.49 -4.39
N ASP A 153 -1.14 2.75 -4.52
CA ASP A 153 -2.33 3.27 -3.87
C ASP A 153 -3.58 2.88 -4.66
N ILE A 154 -4.48 2.18 -3.99
CA ILE A 154 -5.67 1.55 -4.57
C ILE A 154 -6.97 2.10 -3.99
N HIS A 155 -7.03 3.39 -3.73
CA HIS A 155 -8.22 3.99 -3.12
C HIS A 155 -9.52 3.65 -3.86
N ARG A 156 -10.58 3.38 -3.07
CA ARG A 156 -11.91 2.97 -3.56
C ARG A 156 -12.61 4.00 -4.44
N TRP A 157 -12.26 5.27 -4.29
CA TRP A 157 -12.86 6.38 -5.03
C TRP A 157 -12.18 6.69 -6.36
N ARG A 158 -11.13 5.96 -6.72
CA ARG A 158 -10.51 6.11 -8.02
C ARG A 158 -11.42 5.58 -9.11
N SER A 159 -11.60 6.40 -10.11
CA SER A 159 -12.26 6.01 -11.35
C SER A 159 -11.41 5.00 -12.12
N ARG A 160 -12.03 4.26 -13.01
CA ARG A 160 -11.33 3.36 -13.93
C ARG A 160 -10.32 4.12 -14.81
N ALA A 161 -10.71 5.31 -15.28
CA ALA A 161 -9.85 6.16 -16.13
C ALA A 161 -8.56 6.57 -15.40
N GLU A 162 -8.64 6.99 -14.13
CA GLU A 162 -7.47 7.33 -13.31
C GLU A 162 -6.53 6.14 -13.09
N ILE A 163 -7.11 4.94 -12.89
CA ILE A 163 -6.32 3.71 -12.77
C ILE A 163 -5.62 3.38 -14.09
N ASP A 164 -6.31 3.50 -15.22
CA ASP A 164 -5.77 3.19 -16.53
C ASP A 164 -4.67 4.19 -16.94
N GLU A 165 -4.81 5.45 -16.57
CA GLU A 165 -3.77 6.46 -16.77
C GLU A 165 -2.50 6.12 -15.98
N GLU A 166 -2.63 5.75 -14.71
CA GLU A 166 -1.50 5.34 -13.87
C GLU A 166 -0.80 4.09 -14.43
N LEU A 167 -1.57 3.10 -14.87
CA LEU A 167 -1.04 1.90 -15.53
C LEU A 167 -0.27 2.24 -16.81
N ASN A 168 -0.75 3.20 -17.58
CA ASN A 168 -0.07 3.67 -18.79
C ASN A 168 1.26 4.36 -18.45
N ILE A 169 1.29 5.16 -17.39
CA ILE A 169 2.55 5.79 -16.93
C ILE A 169 3.54 4.72 -16.44
N LEU A 170 3.07 3.71 -15.71
CA LEU A 170 3.89 2.59 -15.28
C LEU A 170 4.49 1.83 -16.46
N LYS A 171 3.68 1.51 -17.49
CA LYS A 171 4.13 0.84 -18.72
C LYS A 171 5.18 1.65 -19.46
N LYS A 172 4.88 2.91 -19.77
CA LYS A 172 5.82 3.82 -20.44
C LYS A 172 7.13 4.03 -19.68
N THR A 173 7.07 4.01 -18.34
CA THR A 173 8.29 4.11 -17.53
C THR A 173 9.08 2.81 -17.59
N SER A 174 8.43 1.66 -17.57
CA SER A 174 9.08 0.34 -17.65
C SER A 174 9.80 0.14 -18.99
N GLU A 175 9.22 0.60 -20.09
CA GLU A 175 9.79 0.52 -21.43
C GLU A 175 11.11 1.31 -21.57
N GLN A 176 11.34 2.31 -20.71
CA GLN A 176 12.58 3.11 -20.74
C GLN A 176 13.77 2.37 -20.09
N PHE A 177 13.55 1.20 -19.53
CA PHE A 177 14.55 0.36 -18.88
C PHE A 177 14.67 -1.04 -19.53
N LYS A 178 13.98 -1.27 -20.61
CA LYS A 178 14.18 -2.41 -21.51
C LYS A 178 15.17 -1.99 -22.60
#